data_22879d4cd05fabf11789994b59c6d718
#
_entry.id   22879d4cd05fabf11789994b59c6d718
#
_cell.length_a   1.000
_cell.length_b   1.000
_cell.length_c   1.000
_cell.angle_alpha   90.00
_cell.angle_beta   90.00
_cell.angle_gamma   90.00
#
_symmetry.space_group_name_H-M   'P 1'
#
loop_
_entity.id
_entity.type
_entity.pdbx_description
1 polymer ?
#
loop_
_entity_poly.entity_id
_entity_poly.type
_entity_poly.pdbx_seq_one_letter_code
_entity_poly.pdbx_strand_id
1 'polypeptide(L)'
;MSDLFEEKNISPMLLYEVKEPFDDEDYIYELKLDGIRCIAYIEPKSVALQNKRFKDLTPIYPELSDICKCVKKRVILDGELVVLADGKPDFYAMQRRSLMTDSFRISLAAKKNPVQFAAYDILYYDGKELTDKPLMERKALLSEKVKEGFNLSISRYLSTNGVAFFELAKKENLEGIVAKKKDGLYHIGKRTHCLLYTSDAAD
;
A
#
# COMPACT_ATOMS: atom_id res chain seq x y z
N MET A 1 15.28 1.55 23.65
CA MET A 1 14.48 0.80 22.65
C MET A 1 14.83 1.36 21.30
N SER A 2 15.13 0.51 20.34
CA SER A 2 15.37 0.95 18.98
C SER A 2 14.08 1.54 18.39
N ASP A 3 14.20 2.61 17.62
CA ASP A 3 13.05 3.27 16.99
C ASP A 3 12.83 2.65 15.59
N LEU A 4 11.67 2.05 15.38
CA LEU A 4 11.29 1.38 14.13
C LEU A 4 11.41 2.31 12.90
N PHE A 5 11.22 3.62 13.10
CA PHE A 5 11.38 4.62 12.05
C PHE A 5 12.85 4.81 11.64
N GLU A 6 13.76 4.79 12.59
CA GLU A 6 15.21 4.98 12.33
C GLU A 6 15.85 3.71 11.75
N GLU A 7 15.41 2.53 12.20
CA GLU A 7 15.98 1.26 11.74
C GLU A 7 15.66 0.94 10.28
N LYS A 8 14.51 1.37 9.75
CA LYS A 8 14.06 1.14 8.36
C LYS A 8 14.19 -0.32 7.92
N ASN A 9 13.77 -1.24 8.79
CA ASN A 9 13.93 -2.69 8.60
C ASN A 9 12.61 -3.45 8.57
N ILE A 10 11.49 -2.77 8.23
CA ILE A 10 10.17 -3.41 8.19
C ILE A 10 10.06 -4.30 6.95
N SER A 11 9.89 -5.59 7.20
CA SER A 11 9.43 -6.54 6.19
C SER A 11 7.89 -6.53 6.18
N PRO A 12 7.23 -6.27 5.05
CA PRO A 12 5.77 -6.20 5.01
C PRO A 12 5.11 -7.53 5.42
N MET A 13 3.95 -7.43 6.05
CA MET A 13 3.09 -8.59 6.32
C MET A 13 2.63 -9.21 5.00
N LEU A 14 2.59 -10.55 4.94
CA LEU A 14 2.26 -11.31 3.75
C LEU A 14 0.81 -11.83 3.81
N LEU A 15 0.26 -12.14 2.64
CA LEU A 15 -1.10 -12.64 2.44
C LEU A 15 -1.11 -14.16 2.28
N TYR A 16 -2.25 -14.80 2.64
CA TYR A 16 -2.59 -16.14 2.18
C TYR A 16 -3.52 -16.04 0.98
N GLU A 17 -3.25 -16.83 -0.04
CA GLU A 17 -4.16 -16.99 -1.17
C GLU A 17 -5.27 -17.96 -0.82
N VAL A 18 -6.50 -17.63 -1.18
CA VAL A 18 -7.69 -18.46 -0.97
C VAL A 18 -8.48 -18.56 -2.28
N LYS A 19 -9.15 -19.70 -2.47
CA LYS A 19 -9.77 -20.03 -3.75
C LYS A 19 -11.10 -19.34 -3.99
N GLU A 20 -11.90 -19.14 -2.93
CA GLU A 20 -13.27 -18.64 -3.07
C GLU A 20 -13.50 -17.43 -2.18
N PRO A 21 -14.11 -16.36 -2.71
CA PRO A 21 -14.49 -15.20 -1.92
C PRO A 21 -15.60 -15.57 -0.93
N PHE A 22 -15.67 -14.82 0.16
CA PHE A 22 -16.68 -15.00 1.21
C PHE A 22 -17.20 -13.65 1.69
N ASP A 23 -18.34 -13.70 2.37
CA ASP A 23 -18.88 -12.61 3.17
C ASP A 23 -18.75 -12.96 4.65
N ASP A 24 -18.12 -12.06 5.42
CA ASP A 24 -17.91 -12.24 6.86
C ASP A 24 -17.88 -10.86 7.53
N GLU A 25 -18.66 -10.69 8.59
CA GLU A 25 -18.78 -9.44 9.33
C GLU A 25 -17.49 -9.04 10.06
N ASP A 26 -16.61 -9.99 10.33
CA ASP A 26 -15.31 -9.75 10.98
C ASP A 26 -14.24 -9.22 10.00
N TYR A 27 -14.55 -9.12 8.70
CA TYR A 27 -13.60 -8.70 7.68
C TYR A 27 -13.97 -7.38 7.02
N ILE A 28 -12.95 -6.72 6.48
CA ILE A 28 -13.06 -5.66 5.47
C ILE A 28 -12.45 -6.15 4.17
N TYR A 29 -12.90 -5.59 3.06
CA TYR A 29 -12.48 -5.96 1.70
C TYR A 29 -11.92 -4.74 0.98
N GLU A 30 -10.70 -4.83 0.48
CA GLU A 30 -10.00 -3.82 -0.29
C GLU A 30 -9.70 -4.32 -1.69
N LEU A 31 -9.59 -3.41 -2.66
CA LEU A 31 -9.05 -3.79 -3.98
C LEU A 31 -7.60 -4.25 -3.84
N LYS A 32 -7.24 -5.34 -4.50
CA LYS A 32 -5.86 -5.69 -4.74
C LYS A 32 -5.33 -4.80 -5.84
N LEU A 33 -4.41 -3.92 -5.45
CA LEU A 33 -3.76 -3.02 -6.40
C LEU A 33 -2.59 -3.74 -7.06
N ASP A 34 -2.55 -3.69 -8.38
CA ASP A 34 -1.48 -4.26 -9.18
C ASP A 34 -0.33 -3.25 -9.32
N GLY A 35 0.68 -3.40 -8.50
CA GLY A 35 1.77 -2.44 -8.39
C GLY A 35 3.03 -3.02 -7.76
N ILE A 36 3.73 -2.19 -7.01
CA ILE A 36 4.92 -2.58 -6.24
C ILE A 36 4.74 -2.21 -4.79
N ARG A 37 4.74 -3.23 -3.91
CA ARG A 37 4.65 -3.00 -2.47
C ARG A 37 5.79 -2.16 -1.93
N CYS A 38 5.44 -1.16 -1.14
CA CYS A 38 6.37 -0.19 -0.60
C CYS A 38 6.05 0.14 0.85
N ILE A 39 7.08 0.12 1.70
CA ILE A 39 7.05 0.76 3.01
C ILE A 39 7.59 2.17 2.85
N ALA A 40 6.77 3.16 3.21
CA ALA A 40 7.13 4.56 3.15
C ALA A 40 7.38 5.12 4.56
N TYR A 41 8.59 5.60 4.80
CA TYR A 41 9.01 6.32 6.00
C TYR A 41 8.92 7.81 5.69
N ILE A 42 7.95 8.48 6.27
CA ILE A 42 7.61 9.87 5.92
C ILE A 42 7.71 10.75 7.15
N GLU A 43 8.41 11.85 7.02
CA GLU A 43 8.42 12.96 7.98
C GLU A 43 8.17 14.29 7.26
N PRO A 44 7.86 15.40 7.96
CA PRO A 44 7.39 16.65 7.32
C PRO A 44 8.30 17.25 6.24
N LYS A 45 9.54 16.78 6.11
CA LYS A 45 10.53 17.33 5.14
C LYS A 45 11.23 16.26 4.32
N SER A 46 11.00 15.00 4.59
CA SER A 46 11.66 13.92 3.86
C SER A 46 10.78 12.67 3.71
N VAL A 47 11.13 11.88 2.71
CA VAL A 47 10.51 10.60 2.39
C VAL A 47 11.61 9.60 2.10
N ALA A 48 11.51 8.40 2.67
CA ALA A 48 12.31 7.25 2.27
C ALA A 48 11.36 6.11 1.89
N LEU A 49 11.58 5.52 0.73
CA LEU A 49 10.74 4.46 0.16
C LEU A 49 11.54 3.17 0.09
N GLN A 50 10.95 2.07 0.53
CA GLN A 50 11.65 0.80 0.61
C GLN A 50 10.75 -0.36 0.15
N ASN A 51 11.30 -1.26 -0.66
CA ASN A 51 10.58 -2.47 -1.05
C ASN A 51 10.70 -3.58 0.00
N LYS A 52 9.99 -4.71 -0.21
CA LYS A 52 10.02 -5.89 0.68
C LYS A 52 11.39 -6.55 0.87
N ARG A 53 12.41 -6.16 0.08
CA ARG A 53 13.80 -6.63 0.15
C ARG A 53 14.74 -5.55 0.68
N PHE A 54 14.22 -4.51 1.31
CA PHE A 54 14.96 -3.37 1.88
C PHE A 54 15.73 -2.53 0.85
N LYS A 55 15.43 -2.68 -0.45
CA LYS A 55 16.01 -1.82 -1.48
C LYS A 55 15.40 -0.43 -1.39
N ASP A 56 16.24 0.61 -1.37
CA ASP A 56 15.83 1.99 -1.48
C ASP A 56 15.22 2.27 -2.86
N LEU A 57 13.98 2.71 -2.86
CA LEU A 57 13.22 3.08 -4.05
C LEU A 57 13.15 4.60 -4.25
N THR A 58 13.57 5.39 -3.28
CA THR A 58 13.44 6.86 -3.27
C THR A 58 14.02 7.51 -4.53
N PRO A 59 15.21 7.13 -5.03
CA PRO A 59 15.77 7.74 -6.24
C PRO A 59 15.00 7.43 -7.54
N ILE A 60 14.19 6.34 -7.53
CA ILE A 60 13.43 5.90 -8.72
C ILE A 60 12.11 6.68 -8.85
N TYR A 61 11.59 7.22 -7.74
CA TYR A 61 10.28 7.89 -7.67
C TYR A 61 10.38 9.29 -7.06
N PRO A 62 11.12 10.22 -7.70
CA PRO A 62 11.33 11.57 -7.15
C PRO A 62 10.02 12.36 -6.99
N GLU A 63 8.98 12.05 -7.78
CA GLU A 63 7.65 12.63 -7.67
C GLU A 63 6.99 12.39 -6.31
N LEU A 64 7.37 11.30 -5.62
CA LEU A 64 6.83 10.97 -4.29
C LEU A 64 7.47 11.77 -3.16
N SER A 65 8.48 12.61 -3.43
CA SER A 65 9.03 13.51 -2.40
C SER A 65 7.97 14.43 -1.81
N ASP A 66 6.95 14.78 -2.58
CA ASP A 66 5.87 15.67 -2.16
C ASP A 66 4.90 15.05 -1.13
N ILE A 67 4.89 13.73 -0.96
CA ILE A 67 4.01 13.10 0.04
C ILE A 67 4.38 13.44 1.48
N CYS A 68 5.59 13.99 1.73
CA CYS A 68 5.96 14.55 3.03
C CYS A 68 5.01 15.66 3.49
N LYS A 69 4.37 16.38 2.56
CA LYS A 69 3.37 17.41 2.85
C LYS A 69 2.03 16.86 3.36
N CYS A 70 1.82 15.54 3.19
CA CYS A 70 0.61 14.84 3.61
C CYS A 70 0.60 14.48 5.11
N VAL A 71 1.73 14.68 5.80
CA VAL A 71 1.88 14.33 7.22
C VAL A 71 2.39 15.51 8.06
N LYS A 72 2.02 15.54 9.33
CA LYS A 72 2.51 16.54 10.29
C LYS A 72 3.60 16.01 11.22
N LYS A 73 3.73 14.71 11.31
CA LYS A 73 4.64 13.98 12.20
C LYS A 73 5.25 12.80 11.46
N ARG A 74 6.23 12.13 12.07
CA ARG A 74 6.81 10.91 11.53
C ARG A 74 5.78 9.81 11.44
N VAL A 75 5.66 9.18 10.27
CA VAL A 75 4.79 8.03 10.03
C VAL A 75 5.51 6.95 9.24
N ILE A 76 5.14 5.70 9.48
CA ILE A 76 5.48 4.59 8.59
C ILE A 76 4.18 4.07 8.00
N LEU A 77 4.12 4.07 6.67
CA LEU A 77 2.96 3.58 5.92
C LEU A 77 3.34 2.33 5.13
N ASP A 78 2.43 1.38 5.10
CA ASP A 78 2.47 0.24 4.19
C ASP A 78 1.49 0.49 3.04
N GLY A 79 1.93 0.30 1.82
CA GLY A 79 1.11 0.64 0.66
C GLY A 79 1.65 0.06 -0.64
N GLU A 80 1.01 0.45 -1.73
CA GLU A 80 1.35 0.04 -3.09
C GLU A 80 1.75 1.25 -3.92
N LEU A 81 2.84 1.13 -4.69
CA LEU A 81 3.21 2.06 -5.75
C LEU A 81 2.49 1.66 -7.03
N VAL A 82 1.72 2.57 -7.59
CA VAL A 82 0.94 2.34 -8.80
C VAL A 82 1.14 3.46 -9.82
N VAL A 83 1.08 3.11 -11.09
CA VAL A 83 0.84 4.06 -12.19
C VAL A 83 -0.61 3.88 -12.62
N LEU A 84 -1.32 4.99 -12.78
CA LEU A 84 -2.70 4.94 -13.26
C LEU A 84 -2.77 5.34 -14.75
N ALA A 85 -3.47 4.53 -15.54
CA ALA A 85 -3.88 4.85 -16.90
C ALA A 85 -5.42 4.82 -16.93
N ASP A 86 -6.02 5.92 -17.35
CA ASP A 86 -7.49 6.08 -17.39
C ASP A 86 -8.19 5.73 -16.06
N GLY A 87 -7.51 6.04 -14.94
CA GLY A 87 -8.02 5.79 -13.59
C GLY A 87 -7.87 4.36 -13.07
N LYS A 88 -7.25 3.45 -13.84
CA LYS A 88 -6.97 2.06 -13.45
C LYS A 88 -5.46 1.82 -13.30
N PRO A 89 -5.03 0.91 -12.40
CA PRO A 89 -3.62 0.52 -12.31
C PRO A 89 -3.10 -0.06 -13.64
N ASP A 90 -1.94 0.45 -14.07
CA ASP A 90 -1.19 -0.07 -15.23
C ASP A 90 0.09 -0.74 -14.73
N PHE A 91 0.03 -2.06 -14.57
CA PHE A 91 1.17 -2.87 -14.10
C PHE A 91 2.38 -2.76 -15.02
N TYR A 92 2.17 -2.78 -16.35
CA TYR A 92 3.28 -2.70 -17.29
C TYR A 92 3.97 -1.33 -17.25
N ALA A 93 3.22 -0.25 -17.09
CA ALA A 93 3.80 1.07 -16.86
C ALA A 93 4.56 1.10 -15.54
N MET A 94 4.02 0.52 -14.46
CA MET A 94 4.69 0.42 -13.17
C MET A 94 5.97 -0.42 -13.27
N GLN A 95 5.93 -1.56 -13.93
CA GLN A 95 7.10 -2.41 -14.15
C GLN A 95 8.20 -1.65 -14.92
N ARG A 96 7.86 -0.97 -16.01
CA ARG A 96 8.82 -0.13 -16.76
C ARG A 96 9.45 0.95 -15.90
N ARG A 97 8.65 1.60 -15.03
CA ARG A 97 9.14 2.61 -14.06
C ARG A 97 10.15 1.99 -13.09
N SER A 98 9.88 0.80 -12.56
CA SER A 98 10.71 0.14 -11.55
C SER A 98 12.09 -0.30 -12.06
N LEU A 99 12.24 -0.47 -13.37
CA LEU A 99 13.49 -0.88 -14.02
C LEU A 99 14.36 0.30 -14.46
N MET A 100 13.90 1.54 -14.29
CA MET A 100 14.67 2.73 -14.68
C MET A 100 15.84 2.96 -13.74
N THR A 101 17.00 3.27 -14.31
CA THR A 101 18.24 3.60 -13.59
C THR A 101 18.82 4.95 -14.00
N ASP A 102 18.49 5.43 -15.18
CA ASP A 102 18.96 6.72 -15.71
C ASP A 102 18.15 7.87 -15.12
N SER A 103 18.83 8.81 -14.46
CA SER A 103 18.20 9.93 -13.73
C SER A 103 17.41 10.86 -14.64
N PHE A 104 17.86 11.08 -15.88
CA PHE A 104 17.14 11.93 -16.84
C PHE A 104 15.84 11.26 -17.29
N ARG A 105 15.88 9.97 -17.62
CA ARG A 105 14.68 9.19 -17.97
C ARG A 105 13.71 9.11 -16.81
N ILE A 106 14.20 8.93 -15.57
CA ILE A 106 13.38 8.95 -14.36
C ILE A 106 12.66 10.29 -14.22
N SER A 107 13.36 11.41 -14.38
CA SER A 107 12.76 12.74 -14.25
C SER A 107 11.69 13.04 -15.30
N LEU A 108 11.87 12.57 -16.53
CA LEU A 108 10.86 12.67 -17.59
C LEU A 108 9.63 11.79 -17.29
N ALA A 109 9.87 10.57 -16.87
CA ALA A 109 8.80 9.62 -16.56
C ALA A 109 7.99 10.06 -15.34
N ALA A 110 8.62 10.64 -14.32
CA ALA A 110 7.96 11.23 -13.16
C ALA A 110 6.95 12.34 -13.53
N LYS A 111 7.20 13.07 -14.61
CA LYS A 111 6.29 14.10 -15.12
C LYS A 111 5.19 13.54 -16.02
N LYS A 112 5.53 12.55 -16.86
CA LYS A 112 4.62 12.02 -17.87
C LYS A 112 3.66 10.96 -17.31
N ASN A 113 4.18 10.05 -16.50
CA ASN A 113 3.47 8.93 -15.89
C ASN A 113 3.86 8.85 -14.41
N PRO A 114 3.39 9.80 -13.58
CA PRO A 114 3.75 9.84 -12.17
C PRO A 114 3.27 8.58 -11.45
N VAL A 115 4.11 8.08 -10.56
CA VAL A 115 3.74 7.03 -9.62
C VAL A 115 2.96 7.65 -8.48
N GLN A 116 1.92 6.95 -8.03
CA GLN A 116 1.16 7.28 -6.84
C GLN A 116 1.41 6.23 -5.75
N PHE A 117 1.37 6.66 -4.50
CA PHE A 117 1.43 5.79 -3.34
C PHE A 117 0.02 5.61 -2.75
N ALA A 118 -0.51 4.40 -2.82
CA ALA A 118 -1.78 4.04 -2.21
C ALA A 118 -1.52 3.38 -0.84
N ALA A 119 -1.69 4.15 0.23
CA ALA A 119 -1.50 3.67 1.59
C ALA A 119 -2.69 2.82 2.05
N TYR A 120 -2.44 1.62 2.54
CA TYR A 120 -3.49 0.77 3.10
C TYR A 120 -3.29 0.44 4.59
N ASP A 121 -2.16 0.80 5.18
CA ASP A 121 -1.95 0.64 6.62
C ASP A 121 -0.99 1.69 7.18
N ILE A 122 -1.06 1.97 8.49
CA ILE A 122 -0.13 2.80 9.25
C ILE A 122 0.48 1.98 10.37
N LEU A 123 1.82 1.92 10.43
CA LEU A 123 2.56 1.05 11.33
C LEU A 123 3.24 1.79 12.46
N TYR A 124 3.40 3.11 12.31
CA TYR A 124 4.10 3.97 13.27
C TYR A 124 3.59 5.41 13.15
N TYR A 125 3.46 6.10 14.27
CA TYR A 125 3.12 7.51 14.35
C TYR A 125 3.81 8.19 15.52
N ASP A 126 4.65 9.20 15.26
CA ASP A 126 5.26 10.13 16.23
C ASP A 126 5.85 9.43 17.47
N GLY A 127 6.75 8.47 17.28
CA GLY A 127 7.41 7.72 18.37
C GLY A 127 6.64 6.50 18.87
N LYS A 128 5.46 6.19 18.30
CA LYS A 128 4.64 5.05 18.73
C LYS A 128 4.51 4.02 17.63
N GLU A 129 4.89 2.81 17.93
CA GLU A 129 4.59 1.64 17.10
C GLU A 129 3.09 1.31 17.21
N LEU A 130 2.48 0.92 16.07
CA LEU A 130 1.05 0.66 15.96
C LEU A 130 0.75 -0.79 15.53
N THR A 131 1.77 -1.62 15.38
CA THR A 131 1.64 -3.00 14.88
C THR A 131 0.84 -3.92 15.82
N ASP A 132 0.79 -3.59 17.11
CA ASP A 132 0.00 -4.25 18.15
C ASP A 132 -1.45 -3.78 18.24
N LYS A 133 -1.87 -2.83 17.42
CA LYS A 133 -3.25 -2.34 17.36
C LYS A 133 -4.10 -3.12 16.35
N PRO A 134 -5.41 -3.31 16.65
CA PRO A 134 -6.36 -3.82 15.66
C PRO A 134 -6.35 -3.04 14.35
N LEU A 135 -6.59 -3.72 13.22
CA LEU A 135 -6.60 -3.11 11.90
C LEU A 135 -7.51 -1.88 11.82
N MET A 136 -8.72 -1.94 12.40
CA MET A 136 -9.67 -0.83 12.31
C MET A 136 -9.20 0.41 13.09
N GLU A 137 -8.46 0.24 14.19
CA GLU A 137 -7.82 1.36 14.88
C GLU A 137 -6.72 1.98 14.00
N ARG A 138 -5.89 1.14 13.35
CA ARG A 138 -4.87 1.63 12.43
C ARG A 138 -5.48 2.36 11.23
N LYS A 139 -6.58 1.85 10.65
CA LYS A 139 -7.32 2.52 9.56
C LYS A 139 -7.87 3.88 9.99
N ALA A 140 -8.43 3.98 11.18
CA ALA A 140 -8.92 5.25 11.74
C ALA A 140 -7.76 6.24 11.90
N LEU A 141 -6.63 5.81 12.48
CA LEU A 141 -5.43 6.64 12.62
C LEU A 141 -4.85 7.06 11.26
N LEU A 142 -4.79 6.17 10.28
CA LEU A 142 -4.35 6.48 8.92
C LEU A 142 -5.18 7.63 8.33
N SER A 143 -6.50 7.53 8.39
CA SER A 143 -7.41 8.56 7.87
C SER A 143 -7.34 9.89 8.65
N GLU A 144 -7.04 9.84 9.95
CA GLU A 144 -6.93 11.05 10.80
C GLU A 144 -5.58 11.76 10.64
N LYS A 145 -4.49 11.00 10.54
CA LYS A 145 -3.12 11.53 10.63
C LYS A 145 -2.48 11.81 9.29
N VAL A 146 -2.98 11.20 8.21
CA VAL A 146 -2.47 11.33 6.85
C VAL A 146 -3.49 12.03 5.97
N LYS A 147 -3.09 13.15 5.37
CA LYS A 147 -3.93 13.88 4.41
C LYS A 147 -3.65 13.35 3.01
N GLU A 148 -4.70 13.01 2.27
CA GLU A 148 -4.53 12.65 0.86
C GLU A 148 -4.00 13.84 0.04
N GLY A 149 -3.24 13.54 -1.00
CA GLY A 149 -2.64 14.51 -1.91
C GLY A 149 -2.55 13.96 -3.33
N PHE A 150 -1.93 14.69 -4.24
CA PHE A 150 -1.86 14.28 -5.65
C PHE A 150 -1.18 12.90 -5.82
N ASN A 151 -0.09 12.66 -5.09
CA ASN A 151 0.69 11.43 -5.19
C ASN A 151 0.48 10.46 -4.02
N LEU A 152 -0.46 10.74 -3.10
CA LEU A 152 -0.80 9.88 -1.98
C LEU A 152 -2.31 9.74 -1.82
N SER A 153 -2.80 8.51 -1.86
CA SER A 153 -4.19 8.16 -1.57
C SER A 153 -4.27 7.12 -0.44
N ILE A 154 -5.42 7.04 0.21
CA ILE A 154 -5.71 6.01 1.22
C ILE A 154 -6.63 4.97 0.59
N SER A 155 -6.23 3.70 0.64
CA SER A 155 -7.01 2.57 0.14
C SER A 155 -8.40 2.52 0.80
N ARG A 156 -9.44 2.50 -0.02
CA ARG A 156 -10.84 2.36 0.42
C ARG A 156 -11.17 0.90 0.68
N TYR A 157 -12.14 0.66 1.55
CA TYR A 157 -12.60 -0.68 1.86
C TYR A 157 -14.13 -0.75 1.98
N LEU A 158 -14.66 -1.95 1.79
CA LEU A 158 -16.03 -2.30 2.12
C LEU A 158 -16.05 -3.14 3.40
N SER A 159 -17.05 -2.93 4.25
CA SER A 159 -17.23 -3.68 5.51
C SER A 159 -18.07 -4.94 5.35
N THR A 160 -18.66 -5.14 4.17
CA THR A 160 -19.59 -6.23 3.81
C THR A 160 -19.49 -6.49 2.31
N ASN A 161 -20.19 -7.54 1.82
CA ASN A 161 -20.34 -7.84 0.39
C ASN A 161 -19.01 -8.18 -0.32
N GLY A 162 -18.14 -8.97 0.30
CA GLY A 162 -16.86 -9.39 -0.28
C GLY A 162 -17.03 -10.15 -1.59
N VAL A 163 -18.02 -11.07 -1.64
CA VAL A 163 -18.35 -11.84 -2.86
C VAL A 163 -18.75 -10.92 -4.00
N ALA A 164 -19.71 -10.02 -3.78
CA ALA A 164 -20.15 -9.07 -4.81
C ALA A 164 -19.03 -8.11 -5.24
N PHE A 165 -18.17 -7.72 -4.31
CA PHE A 165 -17.02 -6.87 -4.60
C PHE A 165 -15.97 -7.59 -5.45
N PHE A 166 -15.72 -8.87 -5.19
CA PHE A 166 -14.84 -9.69 -6.02
C PHE A 166 -15.37 -9.84 -7.45
N GLU A 167 -16.68 -10.15 -7.60
CA GLU A 167 -17.31 -10.23 -8.92
C GLU A 167 -17.23 -8.92 -9.70
N LEU A 168 -17.40 -7.79 -9.01
CA LEU A 168 -17.22 -6.47 -9.62
C LEU A 168 -15.75 -6.26 -10.05
N ALA A 169 -14.78 -6.59 -9.20
CA ALA A 169 -13.36 -6.48 -9.53
C ALA A 169 -13.02 -7.31 -10.78
N LYS A 170 -13.52 -8.54 -10.84
CA LYS A 170 -13.36 -9.44 -12.00
C LYS A 170 -13.98 -8.85 -13.28
N LYS A 171 -15.20 -8.33 -13.20
CA LYS A 171 -15.90 -7.68 -14.33
C LYS A 171 -15.13 -6.47 -14.87
N GLU A 172 -14.49 -5.72 -13.97
CA GLU A 172 -13.69 -4.54 -14.31
C GLU A 172 -12.24 -4.87 -14.71
N ASN A 173 -11.89 -6.16 -14.83
CA ASN A 173 -10.54 -6.66 -15.13
C ASN A 173 -9.49 -6.13 -14.13
N LEU A 174 -9.84 -6.07 -12.84
CA LEU A 174 -8.92 -5.76 -11.75
C LEU A 174 -8.29 -7.04 -11.21
N GLU A 175 -7.13 -6.95 -10.58
CA GLU A 175 -6.35 -8.10 -10.10
C GLU A 175 -7.10 -8.97 -9.08
N GLY A 176 -7.99 -8.38 -8.28
CA GLY A 176 -8.76 -9.07 -7.27
C GLY A 176 -9.04 -8.23 -6.04
N ILE A 177 -9.27 -8.89 -4.92
CA ILE A 177 -9.51 -8.23 -3.63
C ILE A 177 -8.66 -8.85 -2.52
N VAL A 178 -8.50 -8.09 -1.42
CA VAL A 178 -7.86 -8.54 -0.19
C VAL A 178 -8.86 -8.44 0.95
N ALA A 179 -9.18 -9.56 1.60
CA ALA A 179 -9.97 -9.59 2.82
C ALA A 179 -9.03 -9.49 4.03
N LYS A 180 -9.32 -8.58 4.95
CA LYS A 180 -8.52 -8.33 6.15
C LYS A 180 -9.39 -8.38 7.40
N LYS A 181 -8.96 -9.13 8.41
CA LYS A 181 -9.68 -9.24 9.68
C LYS A 181 -9.65 -7.91 10.42
N LYS A 182 -10.81 -7.42 10.89
CA LYS A 182 -10.99 -6.12 11.52
C LYS A 182 -10.15 -5.93 12.79
N ASP A 183 -10.03 -6.98 13.59
CA ASP A 183 -9.23 -7.03 14.82
C ASP A 183 -7.78 -7.51 14.59
N GLY A 184 -7.40 -7.78 13.32
CA GLY A 184 -6.09 -8.31 12.97
C GLY A 184 -4.94 -7.37 13.33
N LEU A 185 -3.90 -7.91 13.98
CA LEU A 185 -2.65 -7.20 14.25
C LEU A 185 -1.75 -7.22 13.02
N TYR A 186 -0.76 -6.32 12.99
CA TYR A 186 0.23 -6.31 11.92
C TYR A 186 1.46 -7.13 12.31
N HIS A 187 1.66 -8.25 11.65
CA HIS A 187 2.79 -9.15 11.91
C HIS A 187 3.90 -8.94 10.90
N ILE A 188 4.93 -8.19 11.27
CA ILE A 188 6.08 -7.89 10.41
C ILE A 188 6.69 -9.18 9.84
N GLY A 189 6.77 -9.27 8.50
CA GLY A 189 7.40 -10.37 7.77
C GLY A 189 6.67 -11.72 7.81
N LYS A 190 5.49 -11.80 8.44
CA LYS A 190 4.74 -13.07 8.59
C LYS A 190 3.51 -13.11 7.69
N ARG A 191 3.10 -14.31 7.30
CA ARG A 191 1.77 -14.58 6.73
C ARG A 191 0.75 -14.69 7.86
N THR A 192 -0.40 -14.07 7.68
CA THR A 192 -1.47 -14.06 8.69
C THR A 192 -2.85 -14.08 8.03
N HIS A 193 -3.90 -13.75 8.81
CA HIS A 193 -5.29 -13.76 8.39
C HIS A 193 -5.69 -12.67 7.37
N CYS A 194 -4.75 -12.15 6.57
CA CYS A 194 -5.07 -11.39 5.37
C CYS A 194 -5.17 -12.35 4.21
N LEU A 195 -6.32 -12.39 3.57
CA LEU A 195 -6.67 -13.35 2.54
C LEU A 195 -6.72 -12.66 1.18
N LEU A 196 -6.11 -13.28 0.20
CA LEU A 196 -6.01 -12.78 -1.17
C LEU A 196 -6.92 -13.58 -2.08
N TYR A 197 -7.72 -12.88 -2.89
CA TYR A 197 -8.48 -13.45 -4.00
C TYR A 197 -8.00 -12.82 -5.29
N THR A 198 -7.50 -13.62 -6.22
CA THR A 198 -7.08 -13.16 -7.54
C THR A 198 -8.12 -13.54 -8.59
N SER A 199 -8.36 -12.65 -9.55
CA SER A 199 -9.22 -12.93 -10.69
C SER A 199 -8.58 -13.88 -11.70
N ASP A 200 -7.26 -14.09 -11.65
CA ASP A 200 -6.47 -14.93 -12.55
C ASP A 200 -6.34 -16.39 -12.08
N ALA A 201 -7.16 -16.82 -11.14
CA ALA A 201 -7.24 -18.24 -10.76
C ALA A 201 -8.04 -19.04 -11.79
N ALA A 202 -7.64 -18.95 -13.06
CA ALA A 202 -8.14 -19.81 -14.12
C ALA A 202 -7.08 -19.92 -15.22
N ASP A 203 -6.26 -20.93 -15.12
CA ASP A 203 -5.86 -21.99 -16.06
C ASP A 203 -4.62 -22.72 -15.57
#